data_8658267dcd8b32f0cb7c395b67dc1b84
#
_entry.id   8658267dcd8b32f0cb7c395b67dc1b84
#
_cell.length_a   1.000
_cell.length_b   1.000
_cell.length_c   1.000
_cell.angle_alpha   90.00
_cell.angle_beta   90.00
_cell.angle_gamma   90.00
#
_symmetry.space_group_name_H-M   'P 1'
#
loop_
_entity.id
_entity.type
_entity.pdbx_description
1 polymer ?
#
loop_
_entity_poly.entity_id
_entity_poly.type
_entity_poly.pdbx_seq_one_letter_code
_entity_poly.pdbx_strand_id
1 'polypeptide(L)'
;MNYTKEQVFQLFVEKLSGVITPEEEKVLEEKLSSDAVFTAEWRILEERAERLGMTTFLSELDAEAGLRELKAMRGPAPAVVRRKRLRRALSLAAVLVLVAAGIWIFYPGKEKIADRGRIATLVKQRQQSVSLKLANGDSIDLGQANAGKSIALGNTTLRTHQDALQYTSADTTTSTLSVPPGATYRIVLSDGTEVWLNAGTRLRFPLKFTGPSREVQVSGEAYFKVAANTRAPFIVHTPLTDVQVLGTSFNVNTYEEGKFRTALVEGKVIAQSPDGKRMPLSPGYVAEYQVSKGFSSTTFDQDDELSWMNGVYYFHDMPMEDLARLASRCYGLNIVVNKERLAAQSLTGVLEKGKLAEFLNDLATTAHIKYYYSNKDLYLE
;
A
#
# COMPACT_ATOMS: atom_id res chain seq x y z
N MET A 1 -9.22 8.72 29.39
CA MET A 1 -8.12 8.56 28.40
C MET A 1 -8.73 7.99 27.13
N ASN A 2 -8.55 8.67 25.98
CA ASN A 2 -8.99 8.13 24.69
C ASN A 2 -7.90 7.19 24.19
N TYR A 3 -8.25 5.94 23.93
CA TYR A 3 -7.34 4.97 23.34
C TYR A 3 -7.17 5.27 21.84
N THR A 4 -5.93 5.20 21.35
CA THR A 4 -5.65 5.22 19.90
C THR A 4 -6.00 3.86 19.29
N LYS A 5 -6.17 3.80 17.97
CA LYS A 5 -6.43 2.53 17.25
C LYS A 5 -5.34 1.50 17.50
N GLU A 6 -4.07 1.94 17.58
CA GLU A 6 -2.93 1.07 17.91
C GLU A 6 -3.04 0.48 19.31
N GLN A 7 -3.47 1.26 20.28
CA GLN A 7 -3.65 0.77 21.67
C GLN A 7 -4.82 -0.21 21.79
N VAL A 8 -5.92 0.01 21.05
CA VAL A 8 -7.04 -0.95 20.97
C VAL A 8 -6.57 -2.25 20.33
N PHE A 9 -5.81 -2.19 19.25
CA PHE A 9 -5.26 -3.36 18.58
C PHE A 9 -4.26 -4.14 19.46
N GLN A 10 -3.38 -3.45 20.16
CA GLN A 10 -2.44 -4.08 21.08
C GLN A 10 -3.19 -4.85 22.18
N LEU A 11 -4.17 -4.22 22.83
CA LEU A 11 -4.99 -4.84 23.87
C LEU A 11 -5.78 -6.05 23.33
N PHE A 12 -6.23 -5.98 22.07
CA PHE A 12 -6.89 -7.07 21.39
C PHE A 12 -5.97 -8.28 21.18
N VAL A 13 -4.72 -8.04 20.74
CA VAL A 13 -3.71 -9.11 20.58
C VAL A 13 -3.34 -9.74 21.92
N GLU A 14 -3.19 -8.95 22.98
CA GLU A 14 -2.90 -9.42 24.34
C GLU A 14 -4.05 -10.29 24.89
N LYS A 15 -5.31 -9.92 24.62
CA LYS A 15 -6.50 -10.73 24.97
C LYS A 15 -6.55 -12.03 24.18
N LEU A 16 -6.34 -11.98 22.87
CA LEU A 16 -6.32 -13.17 22.00
C LEU A 16 -5.23 -14.17 22.35
N SER A 17 -4.04 -13.67 22.70
CA SER A 17 -2.87 -14.50 23.06
C SER A 17 -2.89 -15.00 24.51
N GLY A 18 -3.87 -14.58 25.32
CA GLY A 18 -4.00 -14.97 26.72
C GLY A 18 -2.93 -14.40 27.64
N VAL A 19 -2.22 -13.34 27.22
CA VAL A 19 -1.17 -12.66 28.01
C VAL A 19 -1.69 -11.41 28.70
N ILE A 20 -2.96 -11.04 28.52
CA ILE A 20 -3.59 -9.88 29.15
C ILE A 20 -3.54 -10.02 30.67
N THR A 21 -3.15 -8.96 31.38
CA THR A 21 -3.11 -8.94 32.84
C THR A 21 -4.52 -8.73 33.43
N PRO A 22 -4.79 -9.17 34.67
CA PRO A 22 -6.09 -8.97 35.31
C PRO A 22 -6.50 -7.49 35.44
N GLU A 23 -5.53 -6.58 35.53
CA GLU A 23 -5.76 -5.13 35.58
C GLU A 23 -6.19 -4.58 34.22
N GLU A 24 -5.52 -5.02 33.15
CA GLU A 24 -5.86 -4.67 31.77
C GLU A 24 -7.21 -5.24 31.34
N GLU A 25 -7.53 -6.47 31.77
CA GLU A 25 -8.82 -7.11 31.50
C GLU A 25 -9.98 -6.32 32.14
N LYS A 26 -9.82 -5.84 33.36
CA LYS A 26 -10.79 -4.98 34.03
C LYS A 26 -11.00 -3.64 33.31
N VAL A 27 -9.92 -3.03 32.82
CA VAL A 27 -9.96 -1.80 32.03
C VAL A 27 -10.67 -2.05 30.70
N LEU A 28 -10.42 -3.18 30.06
CA LEU A 28 -11.08 -3.58 28.82
C LEU A 28 -12.60 -3.71 29.02
N GLU A 29 -13.06 -4.42 30.05
CA GLU A 29 -14.48 -4.58 30.35
C GLU A 29 -15.18 -3.25 30.64
N GLU A 30 -14.53 -2.36 31.41
CA GLU A 30 -15.02 -1.02 31.66
C GLU A 30 -15.16 -0.21 30.36
N LYS A 31 -14.19 -0.28 29.47
CA LYS A 31 -14.19 0.42 28.18
C LYS A 31 -15.23 -0.12 27.20
N LEU A 32 -15.38 -1.43 27.11
CA LEU A 32 -16.40 -2.06 26.28
C LEU A 32 -17.82 -1.69 26.72
N SER A 33 -18.02 -1.39 28.02
CA SER A 33 -19.34 -1.00 28.54
C SER A 33 -19.62 0.51 28.47
N SER A 34 -18.58 1.36 28.45
CA SER A 34 -18.72 2.83 28.63
C SER A 34 -18.35 3.65 27.39
N ASP A 35 -17.62 3.09 26.41
CA ASP A 35 -17.08 3.83 25.26
C ASP A 35 -17.54 3.20 23.94
N ALA A 36 -18.54 3.81 23.29
CA ALA A 36 -19.13 3.30 22.06
C ALA A 36 -18.13 3.26 20.87
N VAL A 37 -17.15 4.19 20.82
CA VAL A 37 -16.15 4.23 19.75
C VAL A 37 -15.15 3.10 19.95
N PHE A 38 -14.69 2.87 21.17
CA PHE A 38 -13.82 1.75 21.52
C PHE A 38 -14.51 0.41 21.22
N THR A 39 -15.79 0.26 21.57
CA THR A 39 -16.56 -0.96 21.33
C THR A 39 -16.74 -1.24 19.84
N ALA A 40 -16.94 -0.22 19.02
CA ALA A 40 -17.05 -0.38 17.56
C ALA A 40 -15.72 -0.86 16.93
N GLU A 41 -14.59 -0.26 17.31
CA GLU A 41 -13.25 -0.70 16.82
C GLU A 41 -12.93 -2.13 17.30
N TRP A 42 -13.28 -2.47 18.55
CA TRP A 42 -13.08 -3.82 19.09
C TRP A 42 -13.86 -4.87 18.31
N ARG A 43 -15.13 -4.60 17.99
CA ARG A 43 -15.98 -5.51 17.21
C ARG A 43 -15.43 -5.77 15.80
N ILE A 44 -14.89 -4.75 15.15
CA ILE A 44 -14.22 -4.89 13.84
C ILE A 44 -13.03 -5.86 13.94
N LEU A 45 -12.26 -5.79 15.03
CA LEU A 45 -11.12 -6.68 15.24
C LEU A 45 -11.57 -8.13 15.51
N GLU A 46 -12.64 -8.33 16.29
CA GLU A 46 -13.24 -9.65 16.54
C GLU A 46 -13.73 -10.29 15.24
N GLU A 47 -14.51 -9.57 14.44
CA GLU A 47 -15.01 -10.07 13.15
C GLU A 47 -13.87 -10.42 12.15
N ARG A 48 -12.78 -9.67 12.20
CA ARG A 48 -11.59 -9.97 11.38
C ARG A 48 -10.86 -11.20 11.87
N ALA A 49 -10.68 -11.36 13.19
CA ALA A 49 -10.03 -12.51 13.79
C ALA A 49 -10.82 -13.80 13.53
N GLU A 50 -12.15 -13.76 13.59
CA GLU A 50 -13.01 -14.88 13.23
C GLU A 50 -12.92 -15.25 11.75
N ARG A 51 -12.96 -14.28 10.85
CA ARG A 51 -12.80 -14.51 9.39
C ARG A 51 -11.45 -15.17 9.04
N LEU A 52 -10.39 -14.85 9.80
CA LEU A 52 -9.05 -15.39 9.60
C LEU A 52 -8.84 -16.74 10.33
N GLY A 53 -9.84 -17.25 11.05
CA GLY A 53 -9.72 -18.48 11.82
C GLY A 53 -8.72 -18.40 12.98
N MET A 54 -8.33 -17.19 13.38
CA MET A 54 -7.30 -16.99 14.44
C MET A 54 -7.75 -17.52 15.80
N THR A 55 -9.02 -17.41 16.13
CA THR A 55 -9.61 -17.93 17.37
C THR A 55 -9.51 -19.45 17.45
N THR A 56 -9.77 -20.16 16.35
CA THR A 56 -9.67 -21.61 16.25
C THR A 56 -8.21 -22.06 16.33
N PHE A 57 -7.32 -21.40 15.60
CA PHE A 57 -5.89 -21.69 15.61
C PHE A 57 -5.24 -21.52 17.00
N LEU A 58 -5.59 -20.45 17.72
CA LEU A 58 -5.05 -20.20 19.07
C LEU A 58 -5.64 -21.14 20.13
N SER A 59 -6.87 -21.61 19.97
CA SER A 59 -7.47 -22.61 20.88
C SER A 59 -6.87 -24.01 20.72
N GLU A 60 -6.28 -24.32 19.55
CA GLU A 60 -5.58 -25.58 19.28
C GLU A 60 -4.12 -25.57 19.76
N LEU A 61 -3.55 -24.40 20.09
CA LEU A 61 -2.19 -24.24 20.63
C LEU A 61 -2.15 -24.56 22.13
N ASP A 62 -1.82 -25.82 22.47
CA ASP A 62 -1.57 -26.21 23.87
C ASP A 62 -0.19 -25.69 24.34
N ALA A 63 -0.19 -24.42 24.77
CA ALA A 63 1.01 -23.78 25.32
C ALA A 63 1.57 -24.48 26.56
N GLU A 64 0.74 -25.19 27.35
CA GLU A 64 1.16 -25.98 28.51
C GLU A 64 1.88 -27.27 28.12
N ALA A 65 1.48 -27.90 26.99
CA ALA A 65 2.16 -29.09 26.47
C ALA A 65 3.57 -28.75 26.03
N GLY A 66 3.76 -27.62 25.29
CA GLY A 66 5.08 -27.13 24.90
C GLY A 66 5.99 -26.78 26.09
N LEU A 67 5.43 -26.21 27.17
CA LEU A 67 6.18 -25.87 28.37
C LEU A 67 6.56 -27.14 29.21
N ARG A 68 5.72 -28.18 29.18
CA ARG A 68 6.01 -29.49 29.81
C ARG A 68 7.13 -30.21 29.07
N GLU A 69 7.15 -30.18 27.77
CA GLU A 69 8.24 -30.77 26.95
C GLU A 69 9.58 -30.10 27.20
N LEU A 70 9.62 -28.78 27.30
CA LEU A 70 10.82 -28.01 27.66
C LEU A 70 11.30 -28.26 29.10
N LYS A 71 10.39 -28.49 30.05
CA LYS A 71 10.74 -28.87 31.43
C LYS A 71 11.22 -30.33 31.55
N ALA A 72 10.73 -31.25 30.71
CA ALA A 72 11.17 -32.64 30.68
C ALA A 72 12.59 -32.84 30.12
N MET A 73 13.09 -31.88 29.29
CA MET A 73 14.45 -31.88 28.77
C MET A 73 15.53 -31.42 29.78
N ARG A 74 15.14 -30.93 30.95
CA ARG A 74 16.06 -30.59 32.06
C ARG A 74 16.16 -31.75 33.06
N GLY A 75 17.18 -32.60 32.91
CA GLY A 75 17.55 -33.61 33.89
C GLY A 75 17.93 -33.07 35.25
N PRO A 76 17.92 -33.87 36.36
CA PRO A 76 18.11 -33.38 37.72
C PRO A 76 19.58 -33.01 38.00
N ALA A 77 19.76 -31.86 38.65
CA ALA A 77 21.07 -31.37 39.07
C ALA A 77 21.58 -32.05 40.33
N PRO A 78 22.86 -32.48 40.43
CA PRO A 78 23.43 -33.06 41.62
C PRO A 78 23.82 -32.01 42.66
N ALA A 79 23.57 -32.34 43.93
CA ALA A 79 23.93 -31.55 45.12
C ALA A 79 25.42 -31.72 45.46
N VAL A 80 26.24 -30.65 45.44
CA VAL A 80 27.57 -30.63 46.10
C VAL A 80 27.91 -29.22 46.63
N VAL A 81 27.86 -29.09 47.94
CA VAL A 81 28.83 -28.55 48.90
C VAL A 81 29.54 -27.21 48.66
N ARG A 82 29.29 -26.36 49.62
CA ARG A 82 29.81 -25.10 50.11
C ARG A 82 31.35 -24.99 50.16
N ARG A 83 31.95 -24.34 49.16
CA ARG A 83 33.24 -23.57 49.24
C ARG A 83 33.44 -22.91 47.88
N LYS A 84 33.18 -21.60 47.76
CA LYS A 84 33.64 -20.74 46.66
C LYS A 84 32.67 -19.57 46.40
N ARG A 85 32.39 -18.78 47.44
CA ARG A 85 31.65 -17.50 47.22
C ARG A 85 32.46 -16.51 46.36
N LEU A 86 33.79 -16.60 46.33
CA LEU A 86 34.63 -15.69 45.52
C LEU A 86 34.78 -16.15 44.07
N ARG A 87 34.77 -17.44 43.76
CA ARG A 87 34.84 -17.94 42.38
C ARG A 87 33.48 -17.83 41.64
N ARG A 88 32.36 -17.81 42.38
CA ARG A 88 31.01 -17.60 41.78
C ARG A 88 30.78 -16.14 41.35
N ALA A 89 31.37 -15.16 42.03
CA ALA A 89 31.30 -13.76 41.62
C ALA A 89 32.09 -13.50 40.33
N LEU A 90 33.25 -14.15 40.16
CA LEU A 90 34.08 -14.06 38.96
C LEU A 90 33.45 -14.82 37.75
N SER A 91 32.79 -15.96 38.00
CA SER A 91 32.11 -16.71 36.93
C SER A 91 30.81 -16.02 36.48
N LEU A 92 30.07 -15.36 37.38
CA LEU A 92 28.91 -14.53 37.03
C LEU A 92 29.32 -13.29 36.22
N ALA A 93 30.43 -12.65 36.56
CA ALA A 93 30.97 -11.54 35.79
C ALA A 93 31.45 -11.99 34.39
N ALA A 94 32.10 -13.16 34.30
CA ALA A 94 32.50 -13.73 33.00
C ALA A 94 31.33 -14.15 32.14
N VAL A 95 30.27 -14.71 32.71
CA VAL A 95 29.02 -15.03 32.00
C VAL A 95 28.31 -13.76 31.53
N LEU A 96 28.26 -12.70 32.37
CA LEU A 96 27.69 -11.41 31.97
C LEU A 96 28.52 -10.73 30.88
N VAL A 97 29.83 -10.84 30.90
CA VAL A 97 30.70 -10.34 29.81
C VAL A 97 30.54 -11.17 28.54
N LEU A 98 30.40 -12.49 28.62
CA LEU A 98 30.14 -13.35 27.47
C LEU A 98 28.72 -13.16 26.92
N VAL A 99 27.73 -12.94 27.78
CA VAL A 99 26.37 -12.57 27.34
C VAL A 99 26.35 -11.17 26.72
N ALA A 100 27.06 -10.21 27.33
CA ALA A 100 27.19 -8.87 26.76
C ALA A 100 28.00 -8.87 25.45
N ALA A 101 29.06 -9.68 25.36
CA ALA A 101 29.83 -9.89 24.12
C ALA A 101 28.98 -10.67 23.06
N GLY A 102 28.23 -11.68 23.48
CA GLY A 102 27.27 -12.37 22.64
C GLY A 102 26.16 -11.43 22.12
N ILE A 103 25.59 -10.63 22.99
CA ILE A 103 24.63 -9.56 22.60
C ILE A 103 25.32 -8.55 21.66
N TRP A 104 26.56 -8.19 21.89
CA TRP A 104 27.32 -7.26 21.06
C TRP A 104 27.71 -7.86 19.69
N ILE A 105 28.00 -9.17 19.62
CA ILE A 105 28.32 -9.91 18.38
C ILE A 105 27.06 -10.30 17.61
N PHE A 106 25.99 -10.70 18.30
CA PHE A 106 24.74 -11.17 17.70
C PHE A 106 23.64 -10.09 17.57
N TYR A 107 23.81 -8.91 18.18
CA TYR A 107 22.95 -7.75 17.98
C TYR A 107 23.71 -6.66 17.22
N PRO A 108 23.68 -6.66 15.90
CA PRO A 108 24.20 -5.53 15.12
C PRO A 108 23.21 -4.35 15.21
N GLY A 109 23.06 -3.82 16.45
CA GLY A 109 22.09 -2.76 16.75
C GLY A 109 22.46 -1.38 16.21
N LYS A 110 23.63 -1.20 15.58
CA LYS A 110 24.07 0.11 15.06
C LYS A 110 23.87 0.31 13.56
N GLU A 111 23.68 -0.75 12.77
CA GLU A 111 23.43 -0.58 11.32
C GLU A 111 21.99 -0.12 10.99
N LYS A 112 21.00 -0.51 11.82
CA LYS A 112 19.60 -0.16 11.60
C LYS A 112 19.26 1.34 11.73
N ILE A 113 20.00 2.09 12.55
CA ILE A 113 19.72 3.53 12.81
C ILE A 113 20.35 4.42 11.71
N ALA A 114 21.51 4.05 11.20
CA ALA A 114 22.17 4.76 10.11
C ALA A 114 21.38 4.65 8.79
N ASP A 115 20.65 3.55 8.61
CA ASP A 115 19.85 3.28 7.41
C ASP A 115 18.56 4.13 7.33
N ARG A 116 17.87 4.41 8.45
CA ARG A 116 16.64 5.24 8.44
C ARG A 116 16.89 6.66 7.92
N GLY A 117 17.96 7.29 8.34
CA GLY A 117 18.35 8.63 7.85
C GLY A 117 18.73 8.63 6.37
N ARG A 118 19.39 7.56 5.92
CA ARG A 118 19.79 7.36 4.53
C ARG A 118 18.60 7.07 3.62
N ILE A 119 17.65 6.25 4.09
CA ILE A 119 16.36 5.96 3.42
C ILE A 119 15.58 7.27 3.17
N ALA A 120 15.37 8.06 4.22
CA ALA A 120 14.64 9.33 4.11
C ALA A 120 15.31 10.29 3.12
N THR A 121 16.64 10.33 3.09
CA THR A 121 17.42 11.17 2.17
C THR A 121 17.26 10.68 0.71
N LEU A 122 17.30 9.38 0.46
CA LEU A 122 17.15 8.80 -0.87
C LEU A 122 15.75 9.03 -1.45
N VAL A 123 14.72 8.83 -0.64
CA VAL A 123 13.32 9.12 -1.03
C VAL A 123 13.16 10.58 -1.40
N LYS A 124 13.71 11.49 -0.58
CA LYS A 124 13.62 12.93 -0.81
C LYS A 124 14.40 13.40 -2.06
N GLN A 125 15.55 12.78 -2.35
CA GLN A 125 16.38 13.13 -3.53
C GLN A 125 15.77 12.67 -4.86
N ARG A 126 14.86 11.67 -4.86
CA ARG A 126 14.22 11.14 -6.07
C ARG A 126 12.82 11.70 -6.33
N GLN A 127 12.30 12.55 -5.46
CA GLN A 127 10.95 13.12 -5.64
C GLN A 127 10.90 13.91 -6.95
N GLN A 128 10.46 13.25 -8.02
CA GLN A 128 10.06 13.93 -9.25
C GLN A 128 8.73 14.64 -9.00
N SER A 129 8.55 15.78 -9.64
CA SER A 129 7.31 16.54 -9.51
C SER A 129 6.25 16.03 -10.48
N VAL A 130 4.99 16.12 -10.08
CA VAL A 130 3.86 15.98 -11.01
C VAL A 130 3.97 17.08 -12.07
N SER A 131 3.80 16.71 -13.34
CA SER A 131 3.97 17.66 -14.44
C SER A 131 2.80 17.60 -15.41
N LEU A 132 2.43 18.79 -15.94
CA LEU A 132 1.46 18.95 -17.01
C LEU A 132 2.19 19.39 -18.27
N LYS A 133 2.20 18.53 -19.30
CA LYS A 133 2.73 18.85 -20.62
C LYS A 133 1.59 19.32 -21.52
N LEU A 134 1.72 20.52 -22.06
CA LEU A 134 0.77 21.13 -22.99
C LEU A 134 1.06 20.71 -24.44
N ALA A 135 0.10 20.96 -25.34
CA ALA A 135 0.22 20.62 -26.76
C ALA A 135 1.35 21.36 -27.48
N ASN A 136 1.69 22.58 -27.05
CA ASN A 136 2.82 23.36 -27.58
C ASN A 136 4.20 22.84 -27.14
N GLY A 137 4.23 21.80 -26.29
CA GLY A 137 5.45 21.19 -25.76
C GLY A 137 5.89 21.74 -24.41
N ASP A 138 5.32 22.83 -23.91
CA ASP A 138 5.63 23.37 -22.60
C ASP A 138 5.29 22.37 -21.49
N SER A 139 6.16 22.30 -20.49
CA SER A 139 5.97 21.43 -19.32
C SER A 139 5.90 22.28 -18.05
N ILE A 140 4.82 22.13 -17.30
CA ILE A 140 4.55 22.87 -16.08
C ILE A 140 4.74 21.92 -14.91
N ASP A 141 5.60 22.29 -13.98
CA ASP A 141 5.76 21.61 -12.70
C ASP A 141 4.58 21.97 -11.78
N LEU A 142 3.83 20.94 -11.35
CA LEU A 142 2.69 21.07 -10.44
C LEU A 142 3.04 20.70 -8.99
N GLY A 143 4.34 20.48 -8.69
CA GLY A 143 4.82 20.13 -7.36
C GLY A 143 4.67 21.24 -6.33
N GLN A 144 5.25 21.02 -5.15
CA GLN A 144 5.11 21.89 -3.97
C GLN A 144 5.48 23.37 -4.23
N ALA A 145 6.44 23.63 -5.12
CA ALA A 145 6.85 24.99 -5.45
C ALA A 145 5.73 25.85 -6.07
N ASN A 146 4.74 25.22 -6.68
CA ASN A 146 3.59 25.86 -7.33
C ASN A 146 2.27 25.60 -6.60
N ALA A 147 2.27 24.91 -5.46
CA ALA A 147 1.07 24.68 -4.66
C ALA A 147 0.42 25.99 -4.21
N GLY A 148 -0.90 26.09 -4.38
CA GLY A 148 -1.69 27.28 -4.05
C GLY A 148 -1.60 28.42 -5.04
N LYS A 149 -0.88 28.25 -6.17
CA LYS A 149 -0.73 29.30 -7.20
C LYS A 149 -1.78 29.20 -8.30
N SER A 150 -2.08 30.35 -8.89
CA SER A 150 -2.82 30.47 -10.14
C SER A 150 -1.83 30.77 -11.27
N ILE A 151 -1.80 29.90 -12.30
CA ILE A 151 -0.90 30.02 -13.45
C ILE A 151 -1.75 30.30 -14.68
N ALA A 152 -1.56 31.47 -15.30
CA ALA A 152 -2.24 31.86 -16.54
C ALA A 152 -1.38 31.47 -17.75
N LEU A 153 -1.98 30.76 -18.72
CA LEU A 153 -1.34 30.24 -19.93
C LEU A 153 -2.26 30.48 -21.12
N GLY A 154 -2.16 31.68 -21.71
CA GLY A 154 -3.08 32.08 -22.78
C GLY A 154 -4.55 32.00 -22.34
N ASN A 155 -5.34 31.14 -22.97
CA ASN A 155 -6.75 30.94 -22.65
C ASN A 155 -7.02 29.90 -21.55
N THR A 156 -5.97 29.44 -20.85
CA THR A 156 -6.04 28.43 -19.79
C THR A 156 -5.55 29.04 -18.49
N THR A 157 -6.31 28.86 -17.44
CA THR A 157 -5.90 29.19 -16.05
C THR A 157 -5.86 27.94 -15.22
N LEU A 158 -4.68 27.60 -14.70
CA LEU A 158 -4.47 26.49 -13.79
C LEU A 158 -4.53 27.00 -12.35
N ARG A 159 -5.22 26.25 -11.47
CA ARG A 159 -5.21 26.45 -10.00
C ARG A 159 -4.66 25.19 -9.36
N THR A 160 -3.45 25.27 -8.84
CA THR A 160 -2.78 24.16 -8.20
C THR A 160 -3.07 24.15 -6.70
N HIS A 161 -3.39 22.98 -6.16
CA HIS A 161 -3.38 22.66 -4.75
C HIS A 161 -2.21 21.71 -4.46
N GLN A 162 -1.99 21.30 -3.20
CA GLN A 162 -0.87 20.42 -2.84
C GLN A 162 -0.86 19.11 -3.66
N ASP A 163 -2.03 18.53 -3.87
CA ASP A 163 -2.24 17.20 -4.49
C ASP A 163 -3.34 17.22 -5.57
N ALA A 164 -3.75 18.41 -6.02
CA ALA A 164 -4.85 18.57 -6.95
C ALA A 164 -4.64 19.70 -7.95
N LEU A 165 -5.16 19.50 -9.17
CA LEU A 165 -5.27 20.50 -10.24
C LEU A 165 -6.74 20.76 -10.55
N GLN A 166 -7.11 22.02 -10.52
CA GLN A 166 -8.31 22.55 -11.18
C GLN A 166 -7.89 23.51 -12.27
N TYR A 167 -8.66 23.57 -13.34
CA TYR A 167 -8.36 24.51 -14.41
C TYR A 167 -9.62 24.99 -15.13
N THR A 168 -9.50 26.11 -15.78
CA THR A 168 -10.48 26.62 -16.75
C THR A 168 -9.77 26.87 -18.05
N SER A 169 -10.35 26.44 -19.18
CA SER A 169 -9.76 26.61 -20.50
C SER A 169 -10.83 26.80 -21.57
N ALA A 170 -10.54 27.67 -22.52
CA ALA A 170 -11.25 27.73 -23.80
C ALA A 170 -10.57 26.88 -24.89
N ASP A 171 -9.37 26.39 -24.61
CA ASP A 171 -8.54 25.60 -25.51
C ASP A 171 -9.00 24.15 -25.55
N THR A 172 -9.07 23.54 -26.74
CA THR A 172 -9.45 22.15 -26.97
C THR A 172 -8.24 21.24 -27.20
N THR A 173 -7.03 21.77 -27.11
CA THR A 173 -5.81 21.00 -27.32
C THR A 173 -5.61 19.94 -26.25
N THR A 174 -4.92 18.88 -26.62
CA THR A 174 -4.64 17.75 -25.72
C THR A 174 -3.40 18.00 -24.86
N SER A 175 -3.56 17.81 -23.57
CA SER A 175 -2.48 17.89 -22.58
C SER A 175 -2.23 16.52 -21.93
N THR A 176 -1.05 16.36 -21.32
CA THR A 176 -0.69 15.12 -20.60
C THR A 176 -0.27 15.46 -19.18
N LEU A 177 -1.03 14.94 -18.21
CA LEU A 177 -0.67 14.95 -16.79
C LEU A 177 0.13 13.70 -16.47
N SER A 178 1.33 13.88 -15.92
CA SER A 178 2.22 12.77 -15.53
C SER A 178 2.45 12.80 -14.03
N VAL A 179 2.10 11.72 -13.37
CA VAL A 179 2.32 11.50 -11.94
C VAL A 179 3.51 10.56 -11.78
N PRO A 180 4.61 10.99 -11.16
CA PRO A 180 5.79 10.15 -10.99
C PRO A 180 5.57 9.07 -9.94
N PRO A 181 6.43 8.02 -9.88
CA PRO A 181 6.49 7.12 -8.74
C PRO A 181 6.63 7.87 -7.41
N GLY A 182 6.00 7.36 -6.35
CA GLY A 182 5.99 8.00 -5.02
C GLY A 182 4.93 9.09 -4.82
N ALA A 183 4.27 9.55 -5.89
CA ALA A 183 3.25 10.59 -5.84
C ALA A 183 1.86 10.04 -6.19
N THR A 184 0.83 10.71 -5.73
CA THR A 184 -0.56 10.57 -6.17
C THR A 184 -1.08 11.96 -6.49
N TYR A 185 -2.02 12.10 -7.40
CA TYR A 185 -2.52 13.41 -7.78
C TYR A 185 -3.98 13.36 -8.21
N ARG A 186 -4.71 14.44 -8.00
CA ARG A 186 -6.13 14.57 -8.41
C ARG A 186 -6.26 15.68 -9.46
N ILE A 187 -7.14 15.50 -10.42
CA ILE A 187 -7.52 16.52 -11.38
C ILE A 187 -9.04 16.58 -11.53
N VAL A 188 -9.56 17.79 -11.71
CA VAL A 188 -10.96 18.02 -12.12
C VAL A 188 -10.94 18.46 -13.58
N LEU A 189 -11.55 17.66 -14.45
CA LEU A 189 -11.65 17.91 -15.88
C LEU A 189 -12.70 18.99 -16.20
N SER A 190 -12.70 19.49 -17.44
CA SER A 190 -13.58 20.60 -17.86
C SER A 190 -15.07 20.30 -17.80
N ASP A 191 -15.45 19.03 -17.77
CA ASP A 191 -16.85 18.58 -17.64
C ASP A 191 -17.28 18.34 -16.17
N GLY A 192 -16.37 18.59 -15.21
CA GLY A 192 -16.57 18.32 -13.80
C GLY A 192 -16.23 16.89 -13.36
N THR A 193 -15.73 16.04 -14.25
CA THR A 193 -15.23 14.72 -13.90
C THR A 193 -14.00 14.83 -13.03
N GLU A 194 -13.99 14.10 -11.92
CA GLU A 194 -12.86 14.02 -11.00
C GLU A 194 -12.05 12.75 -11.28
N VAL A 195 -10.72 12.89 -11.34
CA VAL A 195 -9.81 11.78 -11.59
C VAL A 195 -8.70 11.77 -10.55
N TRP A 196 -8.56 10.67 -9.82
CA TRP A 196 -7.42 10.41 -8.94
C TRP A 196 -6.43 9.52 -9.68
N LEU A 197 -5.18 9.92 -9.70
CA LEU A 197 -4.11 9.21 -10.40
C LEU A 197 -3.11 8.65 -9.39
N ASN A 198 -2.86 7.36 -9.49
CA ASN A 198 -1.86 6.68 -8.67
C ASN A 198 -0.44 6.90 -9.20
N ALA A 199 0.56 6.49 -8.44
CA ALA A 199 1.98 6.64 -8.74
C ALA A 199 2.38 6.01 -10.10
N GLY A 200 3.17 6.71 -10.90
CA GLY A 200 3.59 6.24 -12.21
C GLY A 200 2.51 6.30 -13.30
N THR A 201 1.44 7.07 -13.09
CA THR A 201 0.31 7.17 -14.02
C THR A 201 0.43 8.38 -14.94
N ARG A 202 -0.03 8.21 -16.18
CA ARG A 202 -0.18 9.26 -17.18
C ARG A 202 -1.62 9.34 -17.63
N LEU A 203 -2.17 10.57 -17.65
CA LEU A 203 -3.49 10.88 -18.17
C LEU A 203 -3.34 11.88 -19.30
N ARG A 204 -3.82 11.53 -20.49
CA ARG A 204 -3.90 12.42 -21.65
C ARG A 204 -5.35 12.80 -21.86
N PHE A 205 -5.63 14.11 -21.97
CA PHE A 205 -7.00 14.62 -22.02
C PHE A 205 -7.03 15.97 -22.77
N PRO A 206 -8.13 16.31 -23.44
CA PRO A 206 -8.32 17.65 -24.01
C PRO A 206 -8.62 18.63 -22.87
N LEU A 207 -8.07 19.85 -22.94
CA LEU A 207 -8.36 20.89 -21.96
C LEU A 207 -9.84 21.29 -21.92
N LYS A 208 -10.57 21.08 -23.03
CA LYS A 208 -12.02 21.24 -23.11
C LYS A 208 -12.62 20.18 -24.01
N PHE A 209 -13.65 19.51 -23.55
CA PHE A 209 -14.43 18.58 -24.34
C PHE A 209 -15.42 19.35 -25.24
N THR A 210 -15.41 19.06 -26.55
CA THR A 210 -16.27 19.74 -27.55
C THR A 210 -16.95 18.77 -28.53
N GLY A 211 -16.59 17.49 -28.49
CA GLY A 211 -17.12 16.45 -29.38
C GLY A 211 -18.41 15.79 -28.86
N PRO A 212 -18.93 14.83 -29.64
CA PRO A 212 -20.08 14.01 -29.25
C PRO A 212 -19.73 13.03 -28.09
N SER A 213 -18.46 12.86 -27.78
CA SER A 213 -17.91 12.05 -26.70
C SER A 213 -16.90 12.85 -25.89
N ARG A 214 -16.64 12.41 -24.66
CA ARG A 214 -15.60 12.91 -23.77
C ARG A 214 -14.52 11.83 -23.67
N GLU A 215 -13.38 12.06 -24.28
CA GLU A 215 -12.36 11.02 -24.44
C GLU A 215 -11.08 11.40 -23.70
N VAL A 216 -10.54 10.45 -22.96
CA VAL A 216 -9.25 10.53 -22.29
C VAL A 216 -8.46 9.25 -22.51
N GLN A 217 -7.14 9.31 -22.35
CA GLN A 217 -6.29 8.14 -22.42
C GLN A 217 -5.51 8.00 -21.11
N VAL A 218 -5.50 6.79 -20.53
CA VAL A 218 -4.77 6.50 -19.29
C VAL A 218 -3.79 5.34 -19.49
N SER A 219 -2.65 5.48 -18.85
CA SER A 219 -1.66 4.40 -18.66
C SER A 219 -1.17 4.45 -17.22
N GLY A 220 -1.31 3.36 -16.49
CA GLY A 220 -1.12 3.26 -15.05
C GLY A 220 -2.41 2.95 -14.32
N GLU A 221 -2.69 3.60 -13.19
CA GLU A 221 -3.91 3.39 -12.41
C GLU A 221 -4.60 4.70 -12.07
N ALA A 222 -5.91 4.75 -12.32
CA ALA A 222 -6.72 5.92 -12.03
C ALA A 222 -8.14 5.55 -11.61
N TYR A 223 -8.64 6.24 -10.60
CA TYR A 223 -10.04 6.20 -10.21
C TYR A 223 -10.76 7.40 -10.81
N PHE A 224 -11.86 7.13 -11.48
CA PHE A 224 -12.71 8.11 -12.15
C PHE A 224 -14.05 8.25 -11.42
N LYS A 225 -14.43 9.48 -11.11
CA LYS A 225 -15.80 9.83 -10.74
C LYS A 225 -16.36 10.72 -11.85
N VAL A 226 -16.99 10.09 -12.82
CA VAL A 226 -17.40 10.75 -14.07
C VAL A 226 -18.69 11.53 -13.87
N ALA A 227 -18.69 12.80 -14.27
CA ALA A 227 -19.88 13.65 -14.29
C ALA A 227 -20.94 13.06 -15.23
N ALA A 228 -22.18 12.91 -14.74
CA ALA A 228 -23.27 12.29 -15.49
C ALA A 228 -23.65 13.12 -16.73
N ASN A 229 -23.58 12.48 -17.91
CA ASN A 229 -24.02 13.07 -19.17
C ASN A 229 -24.39 11.97 -20.17
N THR A 230 -25.67 11.74 -20.35
CA THR A 230 -26.21 10.72 -21.27
C THR A 230 -26.07 11.07 -22.73
N ARG A 231 -25.87 12.37 -23.09
CA ARG A 231 -25.74 12.84 -24.46
C ARG A 231 -24.33 12.76 -25.00
N ALA A 232 -23.32 12.73 -24.13
CA ALA A 232 -21.92 12.65 -24.51
C ALA A 232 -21.24 11.59 -23.59
N PRO A 233 -21.10 10.34 -24.06
CA PRO A 233 -20.43 9.30 -23.29
C PRO A 233 -18.99 9.69 -22.94
N PHE A 234 -18.50 9.19 -21.81
CA PHE A 234 -17.12 9.33 -21.41
C PHE A 234 -16.37 8.04 -21.74
N ILE A 235 -15.28 8.14 -22.46
CA ILE A 235 -14.50 7.01 -22.95
C ILE A 235 -13.08 7.12 -22.41
N VAL A 236 -12.63 6.09 -21.70
CA VAL A 236 -11.26 5.95 -21.25
C VAL A 236 -10.55 4.96 -22.14
N HIS A 237 -9.62 5.45 -22.96
CA HIS A 237 -8.74 4.62 -23.75
C HIS A 237 -7.57 4.14 -22.90
N THR A 238 -7.27 2.86 -22.97
CA THR A 238 -6.10 2.25 -22.33
C THR A 238 -5.24 1.56 -23.41
N PRO A 239 -4.03 1.07 -23.07
CA PRO A 239 -3.22 0.35 -24.06
C PRO A 239 -3.88 -0.93 -24.62
N LEU A 240 -4.85 -1.51 -23.88
CA LEU A 240 -5.46 -2.80 -24.25
C LEU A 240 -6.96 -2.77 -24.47
N THR A 241 -7.68 -1.82 -23.87
CA THR A 241 -9.14 -1.82 -23.85
C THR A 241 -9.67 -0.39 -23.83
N ASP A 242 -10.91 -0.22 -24.27
CA ASP A 242 -11.68 1.01 -24.06
C ASP A 242 -12.74 0.79 -22.98
N VAL A 243 -12.95 1.80 -22.13
CA VAL A 243 -13.99 1.79 -21.10
C VAL A 243 -14.96 2.91 -21.37
N GLN A 244 -16.22 2.57 -21.64
CA GLN A 244 -17.29 3.53 -21.94
C GLN A 244 -18.28 3.63 -20.79
N VAL A 245 -18.59 4.88 -20.37
CA VAL A 245 -19.53 5.17 -19.28
C VAL A 245 -20.36 6.43 -19.59
N LEU A 246 -21.45 6.66 -18.83
CA LEU A 246 -22.30 7.86 -18.96
C LEU A 246 -22.27 8.75 -17.71
N GLY A 247 -21.90 8.21 -16.54
CA GLY A 247 -21.85 8.86 -15.24
C GLY A 247 -21.66 7.77 -14.19
N THR A 248 -20.41 7.52 -13.82
CA THR A 248 -19.99 6.25 -13.20
C THR A 248 -18.77 6.49 -12.35
N SER A 249 -18.66 5.75 -11.24
CA SER A 249 -17.47 5.70 -10.39
C SER A 249 -16.78 4.36 -10.58
N PHE A 250 -15.52 4.36 -11.06
CA PHE A 250 -14.79 3.14 -11.38
C PHE A 250 -13.27 3.34 -11.33
N ASN A 251 -12.55 2.25 -11.07
CA ASN A 251 -11.09 2.20 -11.12
C ASN A 251 -10.61 1.55 -12.42
N VAL A 252 -9.49 2.02 -12.97
CA VAL A 252 -8.79 1.43 -14.11
C VAL A 252 -7.35 1.20 -13.73
N ASN A 253 -6.83 -0.02 -13.97
CA ASN A 253 -5.45 -0.39 -13.70
C ASN A 253 -4.83 -1.09 -14.94
N THR A 254 -3.70 -0.57 -15.39
CA THR A 254 -2.95 -1.04 -16.57
C THR A 254 -1.45 -1.21 -16.28
N TYR A 255 -1.05 -1.40 -15.02
CA TYR A 255 0.36 -1.52 -14.66
C TYR A 255 1.02 -2.80 -15.18
N GLU A 256 0.25 -3.88 -15.29
CA GLU A 256 0.78 -5.14 -15.79
C GLU A 256 0.70 -5.19 -17.31
N GLU A 257 1.84 -5.48 -17.94
CA GLU A 257 1.90 -5.64 -19.39
C GLU A 257 1.02 -6.80 -19.86
N GLY A 258 0.24 -6.58 -20.91
CA GLY A 258 -0.69 -7.58 -21.43
C GLY A 258 -1.94 -7.81 -20.59
N LYS A 259 -2.14 -7.03 -19.52
CA LYS A 259 -3.33 -7.09 -18.66
C LYS A 259 -3.96 -5.72 -18.50
N PHE A 260 -5.27 -5.76 -18.37
CA PHE A 260 -6.13 -4.62 -18.04
C PHE A 260 -7.11 -5.05 -16.96
N ARG A 261 -7.39 -4.14 -16.02
CA ARG A 261 -8.37 -4.35 -14.96
C ARG A 261 -9.21 -3.09 -14.78
N THR A 262 -10.53 -3.26 -14.63
CA THR A 262 -11.43 -2.17 -14.24
C THR A 262 -12.46 -2.66 -13.24
N ALA A 263 -12.60 -1.94 -12.12
CA ALA A 263 -13.52 -2.24 -11.04
C ALA A 263 -14.63 -1.19 -11.01
N LEU A 264 -15.87 -1.63 -11.00
CA LEU A 264 -17.04 -0.76 -11.01
C LEU A 264 -17.59 -0.58 -9.60
N VAL A 265 -17.54 0.66 -9.10
CA VAL A 265 -18.08 1.05 -7.79
C VAL A 265 -19.54 1.45 -7.89
N GLU A 266 -19.89 2.34 -8.84
CA GLU A 266 -21.24 2.86 -9.01
C GLU A 266 -21.53 3.14 -10.49
N GLY A 267 -22.77 2.89 -10.94
CA GLY A 267 -23.23 3.17 -12.29
C GLY A 267 -23.12 1.98 -13.22
N LYS A 268 -22.67 2.19 -14.46
CA LYS A 268 -22.52 1.15 -15.49
C LYS A 268 -21.23 1.36 -16.27
N VAL A 269 -20.51 0.28 -16.53
CA VAL A 269 -19.29 0.23 -17.36
C VAL A 269 -19.53 -0.73 -18.51
N ILE A 270 -19.03 -0.38 -19.68
CA ILE A 270 -18.83 -1.32 -20.80
C ILE A 270 -17.33 -1.27 -21.13
N ALA A 271 -16.62 -2.36 -20.85
CA ALA A 271 -15.24 -2.54 -21.31
C ALA A 271 -15.25 -3.20 -22.69
N GLN A 272 -14.43 -2.72 -23.63
CA GLN A 272 -14.32 -3.24 -24.98
C GLN A 272 -12.86 -3.58 -25.31
N SER A 273 -12.63 -4.81 -25.75
CA SER A 273 -11.31 -5.28 -26.20
C SER A 273 -11.00 -4.86 -27.64
N PRO A 274 -9.75 -4.95 -28.09
CA PRO A 274 -9.34 -4.59 -29.45
C PRO A 274 -10.05 -5.41 -30.55
N ASP A 275 -10.45 -6.65 -30.25
CA ASP A 275 -11.22 -7.51 -31.16
C ASP A 275 -12.74 -7.23 -31.15
N GLY A 276 -13.16 -6.15 -30.47
CA GLY A 276 -14.55 -5.68 -30.44
C GLY A 276 -15.46 -6.39 -29.44
N LYS A 277 -14.97 -7.35 -28.67
CA LYS A 277 -15.76 -7.99 -27.60
C LYS A 277 -16.06 -7.00 -26.50
N ARG A 278 -17.29 -7.06 -25.99
CA ARG A 278 -17.78 -6.16 -24.94
C ARG A 278 -18.09 -6.92 -23.67
N MET A 279 -17.64 -6.36 -22.54
CA MET A 279 -17.92 -6.84 -21.19
C MET A 279 -18.67 -5.76 -20.41
N PRO A 280 -20.00 -5.90 -20.24
CA PRO A 280 -20.75 -5.04 -19.32
C PRO A 280 -20.46 -5.43 -17.87
N LEU A 281 -20.35 -4.43 -16.99
CA LEU A 281 -20.13 -4.62 -15.55
C LEU A 281 -21.29 -4.07 -14.75
N SER A 282 -21.55 -4.72 -13.63
CA SER A 282 -22.41 -4.26 -12.54
C SER A 282 -21.55 -3.78 -11.35
N PRO A 283 -22.07 -2.87 -10.48
CA PRO A 283 -21.37 -2.47 -9.26
C PRO A 283 -20.95 -3.67 -8.41
N GLY A 284 -19.75 -3.59 -7.81
CA GLY A 284 -19.15 -4.67 -7.04
C GLY A 284 -18.40 -5.72 -7.86
N TYR A 285 -18.33 -5.55 -9.18
CA TYR A 285 -17.59 -6.45 -10.07
C TYR A 285 -16.38 -5.76 -10.70
N VAL A 286 -15.35 -6.54 -10.93
CA VAL A 286 -14.17 -6.19 -11.72
C VAL A 286 -14.18 -6.97 -13.03
N ALA A 287 -13.81 -6.33 -14.14
CA ALA A 287 -13.42 -7.00 -15.36
C ALA A 287 -11.91 -7.00 -15.48
N GLU A 288 -11.37 -8.16 -15.82
CA GLU A 288 -9.98 -8.33 -16.21
C GLU A 288 -9.91 -8.76 -17.68
N TYR A 289 -9.01 -8.16 -18.43
CA TYR A 289 -8.69 -8.57 -19.79
C TYR A 289 -7.23 -8.96 -19.87
N GLN A 290 -6.98 -10.14 -20.43
CA GLN A 290 -5.64 -10.62 -20.75
C GLN A 290 -5.59 -10.96 -22.24
N VAL A 291 -4.53 -10.52 -22.92
CA VAL A 291 -4.38 -10.76 -24.37
C VAL A 291 -4.51 -12.23 -24.73
N SER A 292 -4.01 -13.14 -23.86
CA SER A 292 -4.04 -14.60 -24.09
C SER A 292 -5.34 -15.28 -23.69
N LYS A 293 -6.19 -14.65 -22.85
CA LYS A 293 -7.38 -15.30 -22.24
C LYS A 293 -8.69 -14.59 -22.55
N GLY A 294 -8.64 -13.31 -22.98
CA GLY A 294 -9.83 -12.48 -23.13
C GLY A 294 -10.34 -11.91 -21.81
N PHE A 295 -11.63 -11.57 -21.75
CA PHE A 295 -12.28 -11.05 -20.55
C PHE A 295 -12.65 -12.13 -19.54
N SER A 296 -12.48 -11.82 -18.27
CA SER A 296 -13.07 -12.50 -17.12
C SER A 296 -13.67 -11.47 -16.16
N SER A 297 -14.56 -11.89 -15.26
CA SER A 297 -15.17 -11.00 -14.25
C SER A 297 -15.32 -11.73 -12.93
N THR A 298 -14.99 -11.04 -11.84
CA THR A 298 -15.12 -11.50 -10.45
C THR A 298 -15.64 -10.38 -9.57
N THR A 299 -16.05 -10.68 -8.35
CA THR A 299 -16.33 -9.67 -7.31
C THR A 299 -15.04 -9.11 -6.73
N PHE A 300 -15.09 -7.92 -6.15
CA PHE A 300 -13.95 -7.31 -5.45
C PHE A 300 -14.40 -6.68 -4.13
N ASP A 301 -13.46 -6.52 -3.21
CA ASP A 301 -13.63 -5.71 -2.01
C ASP A 301 -13.25 -4.26 -2.34
N GLN A 302 -14.18 -3.33 -2.14
CA GLN A 302 -13.97 -1.93 -2.50
C GLN A 302 -12.89 -1.27 -1.64
N ASP A 303 -12.78 -1.64 -0.36
CA ASP A 303 -11.78 -1.08 0.54
C ASP A 303 -10.38 -1.52 0.13
N ASP A 304 -10.22 -2.77 -0.34
CA ASP A 304 -8.96 -3.26 -0.87
C ASP A 304 -8.62 -2.60 -2.22
N GLU A 305 -9.57 -2.56 -3.15
CA GLU A 305 -9.35 -2.05 -4.51
C GLU A 305 -8.98 -0.56 -4.55
N LEU A 306 -9.56 0.24 -3.64
CA LEU A 306 -9.36 1.69 -3.58
C LEU A 306 -8.43 2.12 -2.44
N SER A 307 -7.83 1.19 -1.70
CA SER A 307 -6.93 1.47 -0.57
C SER A 307 -5.75 2.38 -0.96
N TRP A 308 -5.27 2.27 -2.21
CA TRP A 308 -4.19 3.09 -2.75
C TRP A 308 -4.49 4.59 -2.70
N MET A 309 -5.76 5.00 -2.75
CA MET A 309 -6.15 6.40 -2.63
C MET A 309 -5.82 6.97 -1.25
N ASN A 310 -5.76 6.10 -0.23
CA ASN A 310 -5.35 6.41 1.14
C ASN A 310 -3.86 6.09 1.39
N GLY A 311 -3.12 5.71 0.35
CA GLY A 311 -1.70 5.36 0.45
C GLY A 311 -1.44 3.99 1.08
N VAL A 312 -2.44 3.10 1.09
CA VAL A 312 -2.37 1.73 1.58
C VAL A 312 -2.51 0.77 0.41
N TYR A 313 -1.67 -0.25 0.34
CA TYR A 313 -1.66 -1.23 -0.74
C TYR A 313 -1.66 -2.63 -0.14
N TYR A 314 -2.77 -3.36 -0.27
CA TYR A 314 -2.88 -4.76 0.11
C TYR A 314 -2.32 -5.66 -0.99
N PHE A 315 -1.64 -6.72 -0.60
CA PHE A 315 -1.14 -7.72 -1.53
C PHE A 315 -1.28 -9.13 -0.93
N HIS A 316 -1.71 -10.08 -1.77
CA HIS A 316 -1.96 -11.46 -1.39
C HIS A 316 -1.20 -12.39 -2.32
N ASP A 317 -0.43 -13.31 -1.72
CA ASP A 317 0.39 -14.29 -2.46
C ASP A 317 1.12 -13.67 -3.65
N MET A 318 1.62 -12.44 -3.46
CA MET A 318 2.24 -11.66 -4.52
C MET A 318 3.70 -12.08 -4.72
N PRO A 319 4.10 -12.48 -5.95
CA PRO A 319 5.49 -12.79 -6.26
C PRO A 319 6.43 -11.61 -5.95
N MET A 320 7.64 -11.91 -5.50
CA MET A 320 8.61 -10.88 -5.08
C MET A 320 8.92 -9.83 -6.15
N GLU A 321 8.93 -10.21 -7.42
CA GLU A 321 9.12 -9.25 -8.52
C GLU A 321 7.96 -8.25 -8.63
N ASP A 322 6.73 -8.72 -8.46
CA ASP A 322 5.52 -7.89 -8.49
C ASP A 322 5.46 -6.97 -7.28
N LEU A 323 5.79 -7.50 -6.10
CA LEU A 323 5.89 -6.74 -4.87
C LEU A 323 6.97 -5.64 -4.97
N ALA A 324 8.12 -5.95 -5.55
CA ALA A 324 9.16 -4.95 -5.80
C ALA A 324 8.71 -3.86 -6.78
N ARG A 325 7.95 -4.23 -7.84
CA ARG A 325 7.34 -3.25 -8.76
C ARG A 325 6.31 -2.36 -8.05
N LEU A 326 5.46 -2.94 -7.21
CA LEU A 326 4.49 -2.22 -6.39
C LEU A 326 5.20 -1.26 -5.42
N ALA A 327 6.18 -1.77 -4.66
CA ALA A 327 6.95 -0.97 -3.71
C ALA A 327 7.76 0.14 -4.41
N SER A 328 8.33 -0.15 -5.60
CA SER A 328 9.03 0.85 -6.40
C SER A 328 8.11 2.01 -6.79
N ARG A 329 6.89 1.71 -7.21
CA ARG A 329 5.88 2.75 -7.52
C ARG A 329 5.48 3.51 -6.27
N CYS A 330 5.16 2.82 -5.18
CA CYS A 330 4.68 3.43 -3.95
C CYS A 330 5.71 4.37 -3.32
N TYR A 331 6.97 3.96 -3.27
CA TYR A 331 8.03 4.73 -2.59
C TYR A 331 8.85 5.62 -3.52
N GLY A 332 8.69 5.52 -4.83
CA GLY A 332 9.48 6.28 -5.80
C GLY A 332 10.95 5.87 -5.85
N LEU A 333 11.25 4.62 -5.50
CA LEU A 333 12.58 4.03 -5.52
C LEU A 333 12.68 2.94 -6.59
N ASN A 334 13.89 2.69 -7.10
CA ASN A 334 14.14 1.49 -7.87
C ASN A 334 14.49 0.34 -6.91
N ILE A 335 13.65 -0.69 -6.89
CA ILE A 335 13.84 -1.88 -6.05
C ILE A 335 14.16 -3.05 -6.97
N VAL A 336 15.35 -3.62 -6.78
CA VAL A 336 15.90 -4.70 -7.59
C VAL A 336 15.86 -5.99 -6.77
N VAL A 337 15.26 -7.04 -7.32
CA VAL A 337 15.14 -8.34 -6.67
C VAL A 337 16.21 -9.29 -7.22
N ASN A 338 16.90 -10.00 -6.33
CA ASN A 338 17.73 -11.13 -6.73
C ASN A 338 16.83 -12.29 -7.15
N LYS A 339 16.67 -12.45 -8.48
CA LYS A 339 15.78 -13.46 -9.07
C LYS A 339 16.18 -14.89 -8.73
N GLU A 340 17.47 -15.18 -8.63
CA GLU A 340 17.95 -16.54 -8.35
C GLU A 340 17.53 -17.02 -6.94
N ARG A 341 17.45 -16.10 -5.97
CA ARG A 341 17.12 -16.41 -4.59
C ARG A 341 15.63 -16.28 -4.26
N LEU A 342 14.96 -15.32 -4.87
CA LEU A 342 13.61 -14.88 -4.45
C LEU A 342 12.51 -15.21 -5.47
N ALA A 343 12.85 -15.83 -6.64
CA ALA A 343 11.87 -16.09 -7.70
C ALA A 343 10.69 -16.97 -7.28
N ALA A 344 10.90 -17.88 -6.34
CA ALA A 344 9.85 -18.79 -5.85
C ALA A 344 9.09 -18.25 -4.62
N GLN A 345 9.44 -17.06 -4.14
CA GLN A 345 8.82 -16.48 -2.96
C GLN A 345 7.67 -15.57 -3.35
N SER A 346 6.56 -15.71 -2.64
CA SER A 346 5.44 -14.78 -2.64
C SER A 346 5.13 -14.34 -1.21
N LEU A 347 4.56 -13.17 -1.05
CA LEU A 347 4.23 -12.59 0.24
C LEU A 347 2.80 -12.07 0.26
N THR A 348 2.21 -12.10 1.46
CA THR A 348 0.93 -11.48 1.77
C THR A 348 1.15 -10.41 2.84
N GLY A 349 0.56 -9.24 2.67
CA GLY A 349 0.71 -8.17 3.64
C GLY A 349 0.15 -6.85 3.16
N VAL A 350 0.62 -5.78 3.80
CA VAL A 350 0.24 -4.41 3.51
C VAL A 350 1.49 -3.55 3.34
N LEU A 351 1.44 -2.62 2.39
CA LEU A 351 2.45 -1.62 2.15
C LEU A 351 1.81 -0.26 2.33
N GLU A 352 2.39 0.59 3.17
CA GLU A 352 1.88 1.93 3.44
C GLU A 352 2.84 2.99 2.92
N LYS A 353 2.29 3.97 2.21
CA LYS A 353 3.05 5.12 1.72
C LYS A 353 3.71 5.87 2.88
N GLY A 354 5.00 6.14 2.76
CA GLY A 354 5.78 6.80 3.81
C GLY A 354 6.37 5.87 4.87
N LYS A 355 5.98 4.59 4.93
CA LYS A 355 6.47 3.60 5.90
C LYS A 355 7.48 2.61 5.30
N LEU A 356 8.36 3.08 4.42
CA LEU A 356 9.38 2.21 3.79
C LEU A 356 10.26 1.49 4.80
N ALA A 357 10.63 2.16 5.91
CA ALA A 357 11.51 1.56 6.91
C ALA A 357 10.85 0.39 7.64
N GLU A 358 9.55 0.52 7.94
CA GLU A 358 8.74 -0.55 8.51
C GLU A 358 8.61 -1.71 7.54
N PHE A 359 8.25 -1.45 6.28
CA PHE A 359 8.17 -2.47 5.23
C PHE A 359 9.47 -3.25 5.07
N LEU A 360 10.63 -2.59 5.03
CA LEU A 360 11.93 -3.25 4.93
C LEU A 360 12.28 -4.05 6.20
N ASN A 361 11.89 -3.56 7.37
CA ASN A 361 12.05 -4.30 8.60
C ASN A 361 11.20 -5.59 8.61
N ASP A 362 9.95 -5.52 8.12
CA ASP A 362 9.05 -6.66 8.03
C ASP A 362 9.58 -7.71 7.04
N LEU A 363 10.09 -7.29 5.87
CA LEU A 363 10.77 -8.18 4.94
C LEU A 363 11.96 -8.91 5.59
N ALA A 364 12.76 -8.19 6.38
CA ALA A 364 13.95 -8.77 7.02
C ALA A 364 13.59 -9.71 8.19
N THR A 365 12.57 -9.39 8.97
CA THR A 365 12.22 -10.13 10.19
C THR A 365 11.30 -11.30 9.92
N THR A 366 10.31 -11.14 9.04
CA THR A 366 9.27 -12.13 8.77
C THR A 366 9.63 -13.03 7.58
N ALA A 367 10.11 -12.43 6.48
CA ALA A 367 10.45 -13.17 5.27
C ALA A 367 11.94 -13.53 5.16
N HIS A 368 12.77 -13.10 6.12
CA HIS A 368 14.22 -13.30 6.14
C HIS A 368 14.95 -12.77 4.89
N ILE A 369 14.36 -11.76 4.23
CA ILE A 369 14.91 -11.11 3.04
C ILE A 369 15.90 -10.04 3.48
N LYS A 370 17.13 -10.13 3.01
CA LYS A 370 18.16 -9.11 3.23
C LYS A 370 17.98 -7.99 2.22
N TYR A 371 18.34 -6.77 2.62
CA TYR A 371 18.34 -5.62 1.73
C TYR A 371 19.58 -4.75 1.93
N TYR A 372 20.00 -4.10 0.86
CA TYR A 372 21.09 -3.12 0.90
C TYR A 372 20.88 -2.05 -0.17
N TYR A 373 21.52 -0.90 0.02
CA TYR A 373 21.49 0.23 -0.92
C TYR A 373 22.79 0.30 -1.71
N SER A 374 22.70 0.37 -3.02
CA SER A 374 23.83 0.60 -3.91
C SER A 374 23.41 1.48 -5.08
N ASN A 375 24.23 2.50 -5.43
CA ASN A 375 24.02 3.37 -6.59
C ASN A 375 22.61 3.99 -6.67
N LYS A 376 22.01 4.36 -5.55
CA LYS A 376 20.63 4.88 -5.40
C LYS A 376 19.53 3.83 -5.59
N ASP A 377 19.82 2.59 -5.76
CA ASP A 377 18.85 1.50 -5.87
C ASP A 377 18.83 0.68 -4.58
N LEU A 378 17.66 0.12 -4.26
CA LEU A 378 17.45 -0.80 -3.16
C LEU A 378 17.45 -2.23 -3.72
N TYR A 379 18.32 -3.06 -3.19
CA TYR A 379 18.44 -4.47 -3.58
C TYR A 379 17.81 -5.35 -2.51
N LEU A 380 17.04 -6.35 -2.93
CA LEU A 380 16.46 -7.41 -2.10
C LEU A 380 17.10 -8.75 -2.46
N GLU A 381 17.60 -9.50 -1.44
CA GLU A 381 18.28 -10.80 -1.63
C GLU A 381 17.99 -11.83 -0.50
#